data_c19b8173669322c3fc91fd948d8130f2
#
_entry.id   c19b8173669322c3fc91fd948d8130f2
#
_cell.length_a   1.000
_cell.length_b   1.000
_cell.length_c   1.000
_cell.angle_alpha   90.00
_cell.angle_beta   90.00
_cell.angle_gamma   90.00
#
_symmetry.space_group_name_H-M   'P 1'
#
loop_
_entity.id
_entity.type
_entity.pdbx_description
1 polymer ?
#
loop_
_entity_poly.entity_id
_entity_poly.type
_entity_poly.pdbx_seq_one_letter_code
_entity_poly.pdbx_strand_id
1 'polypeptide(L)'
;MTTIALVDDDRNILTSVSIALEVEGYRVMTYSDGGSALEGFKASPPALAIVDIKMPRMDGMELLRRLRQKSNVPVIFLTSKDAEFDELFGLKLGADDFIRKPFSQRVLLERVKMLLRRAASSHGSKGDEAASNLIDTGDLRIEPERHAAIWKGMPVALTVTEFLLLQTLASRPGIVRSRNALMDAAYADNVYVDDRTIDSHVKRVRKKFKAVDDRFDMIDTLYGLGYRFKET
;
A
#
# COMPACT_ATOMS: atom_id res chain seq x y z
N MET A 1 -9.57 12.12 14.71
CA MET A 1 -9.91 12.57 13.35
C MET A 1 -8.77 12.09 12.44
N THR A 2 -9.07 11.34 11.38
CA THR A 2 -8.07 10.77 10.49
C THR A 2 -7.44 11.86 9.62
N THR A 3 -6.11 11.94 9.62
CA THR A 3 -5.37 12.97 8.89
C THR A 3 -4.85 12.40 7.57
N ILE A 4 -5.13 13.10 6.46
CA ILE A 4 -4.66 12.77 5.11
C ILE A 4 -3.71 13.87 4.66
N ALA A 5 -2.58 13.49 4.08
CA ALA A 5 -1.69 14.43 3.42
C ALA A 5 -2.02 14.49 1.92
N LEU A 6 -2.09 15.69 1.38
CA LEU A 6 -2.25 15.97 -0.04
C LEU A 6 -1.05 16.76 -0.53
N VAL A 7 -0.31 16.22 -1.49
CA VAL A 7 0.94 16.78 -2.02
C VAL A 7 0.79 16.96 -3.53
N ASP A 8 0.70 18.17 -3.99
CA ASP A 8 0.53 18.52 -5.40
C ASP A 8 0.99 19.99 -5.60
N ASP A 9 1.66 20.31 -6.70
CA ASP A 9 2.08 21.69 -6.99
C ASP A 9 0.96 22.55 -7.61
N ASP A 10 -0.13 21.89 -8.07
CA ASP A 10 -1.32 22.57 -8.57
C ASP A 10 -2.26 22.97 -7.41
N ARG A 11 -2.35 24.28 -7.16
CA ARG A 11 -3.24 24.85 -6.14
C ARG A 11 -4.72 24.52 -6.34
N ASN A 12 -5.18 24.35 -7.58
CA ASN A 12 -6.58 23.99 -7.84
C ASN A 12 -6.87 22.57 -7.37
N ILE A 13 -5.93 21.65 -7.57
CA ILE A 13 -6.03 20.27 -7.04
C ILE A 13 -5.99 20.30 -5.52
N LEU A 14 -5.02 21.00 -4.92
CA LEU A 14 -4.95 21.13 -3.47
C LEU A 14 -6.27 21.64 -2.89
N THR A 15 -6.85 22.71 -3.47
CA THR A 15 -8.10 23.31 -2.97
C THR A 15 -9.28 22.36 -3.15
N SER A 16 -9.49 21.87 -4.38
CA SER A 16 -10.69 21.08 -4.72
C SER A 16 -10.73 19.73 -4.02
N VAL A 17 -9.57 19.06 -3.92
CA VAL A 17 -9.47 17.75 -3.26
C VAL A 17 -9.52 17.91 -1.74
N SER A 18 -8.92 18.97 -1.17
CA SER A 18 -9.02 19.22 0.29
C SER A 18 -10.47 19.40 0.72
N ILE A 19 -11.24 20.24 0.00
CA ILE A 19 -12.67 20.45 0.29
C ILE A 19 -13.42 19.11 0.26
N ALA A 20 -13.20 18.30 -0.77
CA ALA A 20 -13.87 17.02 -0.91
C ALA A 20 -13.54 16.05 0.24
N LEU A 21 -12.29 16.02 0.68
CA LEU A 21 -11.86 15.18 1.82
C LEU A 21 -12.40 15.71 3.16
N GLU A 22 -12.42 17.03 3.36
CA GLU A 22 -12.95 17.66 4.58
C GLU A 22 -14.45 17.44 4.73
N VAL A 23 -15.23 17.47 3.64
CA VAL A 23 -16.66 17.12 3.64
C VAL A 23 -16.88 15.69 4.10
N GLU A 24 -15.97 14.76 3.80
CA GLU A 24 -16.00 13.36 4.29
C GLU A 24 -15.49 13.21 5.73
N GLY A 25 -15.17 14.31 6.42
CA GLY A 25 -14.74 14.31 7.82
C GLY A 25 -13.26 14.03 8.07
N TYR A 26 -12.41 14.11 7.03
CA TYR A 26 -10.96 14.00 7.17
C TYR A 26 -10.33 15.33 7.54
N ARG A 27 -9.21 15.30 8.27
CA ARG A 27 -8.31 16.44 8.40
C ARG A 27 -7.31 16.39 7.25
N VAL A 28 -7.11 17.49 6.54
CA VAL A 28 -6.20 17.55 5.39
C VAL A 28 -4.97 18.40 5.72
N MET A 29 -3.78 17.88 5.43
CA MET A 29 -2.53 18.61 5.41
C MET A 29 -2.07 18.74 3.96
N THR A 30 -1.88 19.98 3.49
CA THR A 30 -1.51 20.25 2.10
C THR A 30 -0.04 20.65 1.99
N TYR A 31 0.63 20.18 0.93
CA TYR A 31 2.00 20.49 0.59
C TYR A 31 2.13 20.74 -0.90
N SER A 32 2.93 21.72 -1.30
CA SER A 32 3.15 22.08 -2.70
C SER A 32 4.40 21.43 -3.33
N ASP A 33 5.12 20.62 -2.58
CA ASP A 33 6.30 19.88 -3.05
C ASP A 33 6.68 18.73 -2.11
N GLY A 34 7.45 17.77 -2.65
CA GLY A 34 7.86 16.59 -1.90
C GLY A 34 8.79 16.87 -0.72
N GLY A 35 9.57 17.96 -0.76
CA GLY A 35 10.48 18.31 0.34
C GLY A 35 9.74 18.77 1.59
N SER A 36 8.80 19.70 1.43
CA SER A 36 7.93 20.19 2.51
C SER A 36 7.05 19.06 3.08
N ALA A 37 6.55 18.18 2.21
CA ALA A 37 5.80 17.00 2.63
C ALA A 37 6.64 16.05 3.49
N LEU A 38 7.87 15.75 3.07
CA LEU A 38 8.75 14.85 3.80
C LEU A 38 9.06 15.37 5.23
N GLU A 39 9.29 16.67 5.38
CA GLU A 39 9.50 17.28 6.69
C GLU A 39 8.21 17.27 7.53
N GLY A 40 7.07 17.61 6.91
CA GLY A 40 5.77 17.56 7.57
C GLY A 40 5.41 16.16 8.08
N PHE A 41 5.71 15.12 7.33
CA PHE A 41 5.43 13.72 7.71
C PHE A 41 6.31 13.24 8.88
N LYS A 42 7.51 13.80 9.05
CA LYS A 42 8.34 13.53 10.23
C LYS A 42 7.74 14.12 11.50
N ALA A 43 7.18 15.31 11.40
CA ALA A 43 6.58 16.01 12.53
C ALA A 43 5.19 15.44 12.89
N SER A 44 4.38 15.13 11.89
CA SER A 44 3.02 14.62 12.04
C SER A 44 2.72 13.59 10.94
N PRO A 45 2.95 12.30 11.19
CA PRO A 45 2.69 11.27 10.19
C PRO A 45 1.19 11.21 9.80
N PRO A 46 0.85 11.26 8.49
CA PRO A 46 -0.54 11.09 8.06
C PRO A 46 -0.95 9.63 8.10
N ALA A 47 -2.26 9.39 8.14
CA ALA A 47 -2.83 8.05 8.01
C ALA A 47 -2.82 7.55 6.54
N LEU A 48 -2.79 8.46 5.58
CA LEU A 48 -2.69 8.20 4.14
C LEU A 48 -2.10 9.44 3.46
N ALA A 49 -1.30 9.25 2.42
CA ALA A 49 -0.80 10.33 1.57
C ALA A 49 -1.32 10.19 0.13
N ILE A 50 -1.81 11.29 -0.43
CA ILE A 50 -2.14 11.44 -1.84
C ILE A 50 -1.05 12.33 -2.43
N VAL A 51 -0.33 11.85 -3.44
CA VAL A 51 0.89 12.50 -3.91
C VAL A 51 0.89 12.61 -5.42
N ASP A 52 1.06 13.81 -5.95
CA ASP A 52 1.34 13.97 -7.37
C ASP A 52 2.74 13.46 -7.70
N ILE A 53 2.89 12.82 -8.88
CA ILE A 53 4.18 12.31 -9.31
C ILE A 53 5.07 13.46 -9.79
N LYS A 54 4.52 14.35 -10.64
CA LYS A 54 5.29 15.39 -11.32
C LYS A 54 5.27 16.70 -10.53
N MET A 55 6.19 16.86 -9.62
CA MET A 55 6.34 18.10 -8.87
C MET A 55 7.76 18.67 -9.00
N PRO A 56 7.94 19.99 -8.88
CA PRO A 56 9.26 20.61 -8.92
C PRO A 56 10.10 20.24 -7.70
N ARG A 57 11.43 20.31 -7.83
CA ARG A 57 12.46 20.05 -6.81
C ARG A 57 12.54 18.58 -6.37
N MET A 58 11.53 18.09 -5.68
CA MET A 58 11.44 16.68 -5.27
C MET A 58 10.11 16.14 -5.80
N ASP A 59 10.20 15.24 -6.77
CA ASP A 59 9.03 14.55 -7.33
C ASP A 59 8.41 13.55 -6.36
N GLY A 60 7.20 13.08 -6.68
CA GLY A 60 6.48 12.14 -5.84
C GLY A 60 7.18 10.78 -5.70
N MET A 61 7.93 10.35 -6.71
CA MET A 61 8.68 9.10 -6.68
C MET A 61 9.83 9.15 -5.67
N GLU A 62 10.61 10.23 -5.69
CA GLU A 62 11.70 10.43 -4.74
C GLU A 62 11.16 10.63 -3.32
N LEU A 63 10.02 11.35 -3.17
CA LEU A 63 9.32 11.44 -1.88
C LEU A 63 8.95 10.04 -1.36
N LEU A 64 8.31 9.19 -2.18
CA LEU A 64 7.94 7.83 -1.81
C LEU A 64 9.16 6.99 -1.44
N ARG A 65 10.22 7.06 -2.24
CA ARG A 65 11.47 6.32 -2.00
C ARG A 65 12.06 6.64 -0.63
N ARG A 66 12.09 7.92 -0.25
CA ARG A 66 12.57 8.36 1.08
C ARG A 66 11.60 7.98 2.20
N LEU A 67 10.30 8.11 1.94
CA LEU A 67 9.27 7.74 2.89
C LEU A 67 9.35 6.25 3.25
N ARG A 68 9.52 5.37 2.28
CA ARG A 68 9.59 3.91 2.47
C ARG A 68 10.83 3.43 3.24
N GLN A 69 11.81 4.29 3.47
CA GLN A 69 12.93 3.99 4.37
C GLN A 69 12.50 3.96 5.85
N LYS A 70 11.41 4.66 6.21
CA LYS A 70 11.02 4.88 7.61
C LYS A 70 9.54 4.66 7.88
N SER A 71 8.69 4.55 6.85
CA SER A 71 7.24 4.50 6.99
C SER A 71 6.59 3.63 5.93
N ASN A 72 5.52 2.93 6.34
CA ASN A 72 4.63 2.16 5.46
C ASN A 72 3.26 2.84 5.30
N VAL A 73 3.17 4.15 5.53
CA VAL A 73 1.92 4.90 5.32
C VAL A 73 1.38 4.62 3.91
N PRO A 74 0.07 4.36 3.75
CA PRO A 74 -0.52 4.15 2.44
C PRO A 74 -0.33 5.38 1.54
N VAL A 75 0.05 5.16 0.29
CA VAL A 75 0.28 6.22 -0.70
C VAL A 75 -0.52 5.95 -1.96
N ILE A 76 -1.36 6.93 -2.33
CA ILE A 76 -2.03 7.01 -3.63
C ILE A 76 -1.25 8.01 -4.49
N PHE A 77 -0.81 7.59 -5.67
CA PHE A 77 -0.26 8.53 -6.63
C PHE A 77 -1.33 9.14 -7.53
N LEU A 78 -1.22 10.44 -7.77
CA LEU A 78 -1.89 11.12 -8.87
C LEU A 78 -0.91 11.20 -10.05
N THR A 79 -1.34 10.84 -11.27
CA THR A 79 -0.46 10.79 -12.43
C THR A 79 -1.12 11.37 -13.68
N SER A 80 -0.36 12.01 -14.56
CA SER A 80 -0.83 12.49 -15.86
C SER A 80 -0.94 11.34 -16.87
N LYS A 81 -1.76 11.53 -17.92
CA LYS A 81 -2.09 10.52 -18.95
C LYS A 81 -0.88 9.89 -19.68
N ASP A 82 0.23 10.58 -19.72
CA ASP A 82 1.42 10.17 -20.50
C ASP A 82 2.41 9.31 -19.69
N ALA A 83 2.00 8.78 -18.54
CA ALA A 83 2.88 8.20 -17.55
C ALA A 83 2.64 6.70 -17.32
N GLU A 84 2.39 5.89 -18.36
CA GLU A 84 2.39 4.41 -18.21
C GLU A 84 3.70 3.91 -17.57
N PHE A 85 4.82 4.57 -17.86
CA PHE A 85 6.11 4.28 -17.25
C PHE A 85 6.16 4.64 -15.76
N ASP A 86 5.49 5.74 -15.38
CA ASP A 86 5.48 6.23 -13.99
C ASP A 86 4.62 5.33 -13.10
N GLU A 87 3.51 4.76 -13.60
CA GLU A 87 2.67 3.81 -12.88
C GLU A 87 3.44 2.53 -12.51
N LEU A 88 4.10 1.91 -13.48
CA LEU A 88 4.92 0.72 -13.28
C LEU A 88 6.07 0.98 -12.29
N PHE A 89 6.69 2.16 -12.38
CA PHE A 89 7.83 2.51 -11.54
C PHE A 89 7.39 2.83 -10.10
N GLY A 90 6.29 3.54 -9.93
CA GLY A 90 5.79 3.91 -8.61
C GLY A 90 5.25 2.71 -7.82
N LEU A 91 4.56 1.78 -8.48
CA LEU A 91 4.20 0.51 -7.87
C LEU A 91 5.44 -0.32 -7.50
N LYS A 92 6.49 -0.29 -8.34
CA LYS A 92 7.79 -0.88 -8.01
C LYS A 92 8.45 -0.21 -6.78
N LEU A 93 8.17 1.05 -6.50
CA LEU A 93 8.64 1.77 -5.31
C LEU A 93 7.78 1.54 -4.07
N GLY A 94 6.59 0.97 -4.20
CA GLY A 94 5.73 0.63 -3.07
C GLY A 94 4.56 1.57 -2.84
N ALA A 95 4.05 2.22 -3.87
CA ALA A 95 2.75 2.88 -3.84
C ALA A 95 1.64 1.82 -3.66
N ASP A 96 0.57 2.20 -3.00
CA ASP A 96 -0.55 1.32 -2.71
C ASP A 96 -1.66 1.46 -3.76
N ASP A 97 -1.74 2.59 -4.45
CA ASP A 97 -2.69 2.82 -5.54
C ASP A 97 -2.26 3.97 -6.48
N PHE A 98 -2.95 4.07 -7.64
CA PHE A 98 -2.75 5.10 -8.67
C PHE A 98 -4.08 5.64 -9.17
N ILE A 99 -4.13 6.94 -9.41
CA ILE A 99 -5.27 7.61 -10.02
C ILE A 99 -4.78 8.52 -11.13
N ARG A 100 -5.28 8.30 -12.35
CA ARG A 100 -4.93 9.12 -13.52
C ARG A 100 -5.67 10.45 -13.52
N LYS A 101 -4.96 11.53 -13.75
CA LYS A 101 -5.51 12.86 -14.03
C LYS A 101 -6.00 12.94 -15.51
N PRO A 102 -7.19 13.50 -15.80
CA PRO A 102 -8.19 14.02 -14.86
C PRO A 102 -9.00 12.90 -14.19
N PHE A 103 -9.32 13.06 -12.93
CA PHE A 103 -10.03 12.05 -12.14
C PHE A 103 -11.35 12.60 -11.55
N SER A 104 -12.25 11.69 -11.24
CA SER A 104 -13.44 11.99 -10.46
C SER A 104 -13.09 12.02 -8.96
N GLN A 105 -13.50 13.09 -8.27
CA GLN A 105 -13.34 13.18 -6.81
C GLN A 105 -14.00 11.99 -6.10
N ARG A 106 -15.16 11.53 -6.58
CA ARG A 106 -15.84 10.34 -6.05
C ARG A 106 -14.95 9.10 -6.10
N VAL A 107 -14.25 8.87 -7.21
CA VAL A 107 -13.33 7.74 -7.36
C VAL A 107 -12.18 7.86 -6.38
N LEU A 108 -11.59 9.06 -6.23
CA LEU A 108 -10.53 9.30 -5.26
C LEU A 108 -10.99 9.02 -3.82
N LEU A 109 -12.17 9.53 -3.43
CA LEU A 109 -12.72 9.34 -2.09
C LEU A 109 -12.97 7.85 -1.77
N GLU A 110 -13.52 7.09 -2.71
CA GLU A 110 -13.73 5.65 -2.52
C GLU A 110 -12.41 4.89 -2.33
N ARG A 111 -11.35 5.25 -3.06
CA ARG A 111 -10.03 4.64 -2.90
C ARG A 111 -9.37 5.00 -1.58
N VAL A 112 -9.51 6.26 -1.16
CA VAL A 112 -9.07 6.72 0.18
C VAL A 112 -9.78 5.92 1.28
N LYS A 113 -11.12 5.82 1.22
CA LYS A 113 -11.91 5.04 2.19
C LYS A 113 -11.47 3.58 2.23
N MET A 114 -11.25 2.98 1.07
CA MET A 114 -10.82 1.60 0.95
C MET A 114 -9.45 1.37 1.60
N LEU A 115 -8.45 2.20 1.28
CA LEU A 115 -7.11 2.08 1.85
C LEU A 115 -7.08 2.38 3.35
N LEU A 116 -7.81 3.40 3.80
CA LEU A 116 -7.91 3.70 5.23
C LEU A 116 -8.62 2.59 6.00
N ARG A 117 -9.69 2.01 5.46
CA ARG A 117 -10.36 0.85 6.07
C ARG A 117 -9.42 -0.33 6.20
N ARG A 118 -8.67 -0.63 5.14
CA ARG A 118 -7.65 -1.69 5.15
C ARG A 118 -6.54 -1.42 6.18
N ALA A 119 -6.10 -0.17 6.30
CA ALA A 119 -5.10 0.23 7.28
C ALA A 119 -5.67 0.32 8.71
N ALA A 120 -6.94 0.72 8.89
CA ALA A 120 -7.60 0.85 10.20
C ALA A 120 -8.00 -0.51 10.79
N SER A 121 -8.26 -1.52 9.98
CA SER A 121 -8.39 -2.91 10.45
C SER A 121 -7.14 -3.37 11.21
N SER A 122 -6.04 -2.60 11.11
CA SER A 122 -4.80 -2.79 11.88
C SER A 122 -4.79 -2.16 13.28
N HIS A 123 -5.75 -1.32 13.67
CA HIS A 123 -5.63 -0.48 14.88
C HIS A 123 -6.79 -0.55 15.88
N GLY A 124 -7.78 -1.39 15.70
CA GLY A 124 -8.79 -1.46 16.77
C GLY A 124 -10.15 -1.99 16.39
N SER A 125 -10.48 -3.12 16.92
CA SER A 125 -11.64 -3.28 17.78
C SER A 125 -11.41 -4.48 18.70
N LYS A 126 -11.47 -4.22 20.01
CA LYS A 126 -11.70 -5.24 21.02
C LYS A 126 -13.15 -5.72 20.83
N GLY A 127 -13.32 -6.88 20.25
CA GLY A 127 -14.59 -7.56 20.14
C GLY A 127 -14.33 -9.06 19.93
N ASP A 128 -15.00 -9.89 20.70
CA ASP A 128 -14.77 -11.34 20.86
C ASP A 128 -15.00 -12.24 19.61
N GLU A 129 -15.01 -11.67 18.39
CA GLU A 129 -15.09 -12.45 17.13
C GLU A 129 -13.76 -12.61 16.38
N ALA A 130 -12.64 -12.17 16.98
CA ALA A 130 -11.32 -12.12 16.36
C ALA A 130 -10.65 -13.49 16.10
N ALA A 131 -11.23 -14.59 16.54
CA ALA A 131 -10.63 -15.92 16.43
C ALA A 131 -10.83 -16.59 15.05
N SER A 132 -11.71 -16.09 14.18
CA SER A 132 -12.13 -16.82 12.98
C SER A 132 -11.26 -16.60 11.73
N ASN A 133 -10.39 -15.57 11.68
CA ASN A 133 -9.60 -15.23 10.49
C ASN A 133 -8.08 -15.24 10.69
N LEU A 134 -7.61 -15.72 11.85
CA LEU A 134 -6.18 -15.87 12.12
C LEU A 134 -5.59 -16.92 11.18
N ILE A 135 -4.55 -16.55 10.44
CA ILE A 135 -3.75 -17.51 9.67
C ILE A 135 -2.49 -17.79 10.49
N ASP A 136 -2.36 -19.03 10.95
CA ASP A 136 -1.20 -19.51 11.69
C ASP A 136 -0.65 -20.76 10.99
N THR A 137 0.56 -20.65 10.49
CA THR A 137 1.27 -21.73 9.81
C THR A 137 2.54 -22.11 10.59
N GLY A 138 2.51 -21.98 11.92
CA GLY A 138 3.64 -22.22 12.79
C GLY A 138 4.60 -21.02 12.89
N ASP A 139 5.49 -20.85 11.93
CA ASP A 139 6.43 -19.72 11.92
C ASP A 139 5.78 -18.39 11.50
N LEU A 140 4.73 -18.44 10.65
CA LEU A 140 4.01 -17.25 10.19
C LEU A 140 2.66 -17.13 10.87
N ARG A 141 2.44 -16.01 11.53
CA ARG A 141 1.14 -15.59 12.04
C ARG A 141 0.69 -14.31 11.34
N ILE A 142 -0.51 -14.35 10.76
CA ILE A 142 -1.16 -13.19 10.14
C ILE A 142 -2.42 -12.88 10.93
N GLU A 143 -2.53 -11.65 11.39
CA GLU A 143 -3.69 -11.09 12.07
C GLU A 143 -4.38 -10.11 11.11
N PRO A 144 -5.40 -10.55 10.32
CA PRO A 144 -6.00 -9.73 9.27
C PRO A 144 -6.63 -8.45 9.81
N GLU A 145 -7.28 -8.52 10.95
CA GLU A 145 -7.91 -7.37 11.59
C GLU A 145 -6.91 -6.29 12.03
N ARG A 146 -5.68 -6.70 12.33
CA ARG A 146 -4.60 -5.79 12.72
C ARG A 146 -3.64 -5.49 11.58
N HIS A 147 -3.86 -6.04 10.37
CA HIS A 147 -2.91 -5.99 9.27
C HIS A 147 -1.47 -6.32 9.72
N ALA A 148 -1.34 -7.20 10.69
CA ALA A 148 -0.08 -7.56 11.29
C ALA A 148 0.41 -8.90 10.76
N ALA A 149 1.66 -8.93 10.34
CA ALA A 149 2.38 -10.15 9.98
C ALA A 149 3.53 -10.35 10.97
N ILE A 150 3.60 -11.53 11.56
CA ILE A 150 4.59 -11.92 12.56
C ILE A 150 5.30 -13.15 12.03
N TRP A 151 6.61 -13.12 11.97
CA TRP A 151 7.45 -14.23 11.56
C TRP A 151 8.34 -14.67 12.72
N LYS A 152 8.19 -15.91 13.16
CA LYS A 152 8.94 -16.46 14.33
C LYS A 152 8.91 -15.53 15.54
N GLY A 153 7.73 -14.96 15.82
CA GLY A 153 7.52 -14.03 16.93
C GLY A 153 7.98 -12.59 16.68
N MET A 154 8.58 -12.27 15.53
CA MET A 154 9.06 -10.94 15.19
C MET A 154 8.11 -10.24 14.20
N PRO A 155 7.69 -8.98 14.43
CA PRO A 155 6.82 -8.27 13.52
C PRO A 155 7.52 -7.92 12.19
N VAL A 156 6.81 -8.11 11.08
CA VAL A 156 7.25 -7.75 9.73
C VAL A 156 6.44 -6.56 9.24
N ALA A 157 7.07 -5.41 9.04
CA ALA A 157 6.39 -4.18 8.63
C ALA A 157 6.07 -4.20 7.12
N LEU A 158 4.82 -4.45 6.76
CA LEU A 158 4.33 -4.50 5.39
C LEU A 158 3.50 -3.25 5.05
N THR A 159 3.48 -2.85 3.77
CA THR A 159 2.45 -1.94 3.26
C THR A 159 1.12 -2.69 3.15
N VAL A 160 0.01 -1.96 2.95
CA VAL A 160 -1.32 -2.57 2.81
C VAL A 160 -1.34 -3.59 1.68
N THR A 161 -0.82 -3.23 0.51
CA THR A 161 -0.74 -4.10 -0.66
C THR A 161 0.12 -5.35 -0.42
N GLU A 162 1.29 -5.19 0.19
CA GLU A 162 2.19 -6.30 0.54
C GLU A 162 1.54 -7.26 1.54
N PHE A 163 0.79 -6.72 2.51
CA PHE A 163 0.06 -7.52 3.48
C PHE A 163 -1.04 -8.35 2.81
N LEU A 164 -1.86 -7.75 1.93
CA LEU A 164 -2.92 -8.44 1.22
C LEU A 164 -2.39 -9.56 0.31
N LEU A 165 -1.26 -9.31 -0.35
CA LEU A 165 -0.57 -10.34 -1.14
C LEU A 165 -0.11 -11.51 -0.26
N LEU A 166 0.54 -11.22 0.87
CA LEU A 166 0.98 -12.24 1.80
C LEU A 166 -0.21 -13.03 2.35
N GLN A 167 -1.26 -12.35 2.79
CA GLN A 167 -2.49 -12.97 3.29
C GLN A 167 -3.10 -13.91 2.26
N THR A 168 -3.21 -13.47 1.00
CA THR A 168 -3.77 -14.27 -0.09
C THR A 168 -2.93 -15.51 -0.38
N LEU A 169 -1.61 -15.41 -0.30
CA LEU A 169 -0.71 -16.53 -0.49
C LEU A 169 -0.77 -17.51 0.68
N ALA A 170 -0.73 -16.99 1.90
CA ALA A 170 -0.67 -17.80 3.12
C ALA A 170 -2.04 -18.36 3.56
N SER A 171 -3.16 -17.85 3.03
CA SER A 171 -4.50 -18.38 3.32
C SER A 171 -4.70 -19.83 2.86
N ARG A 172 -3.95 -20.26 1.85
CA ARG A 172 -3.94 -21.65 1.34
C ARG A 172 -2.51 -22.03 0.94
N PRO A 173 -1.69 -22.44 1.88
CA PRO A 173 -0.35 -22.92 1.60
C PRO A 173 -0.38 -24.07 0.57
N GLY A 174 0.66 -24.21 -0.22
CA GLY A 174 0.75 -25.21 -1.30
C GLY A 174 0.03 -24.83 -2.59
N ILE A 175 -0.99 -23.96 -2.52
CA ILE A 175 -1.79 -23.58 -3.71
C ILE A 175 -1.12 -22.44 -4.48
N VAL A 176 -0.96 -22.64 -5.79
CA VAL A 176 -0.44 -21.61 -6.69
C VAL A 176 -1.51 -20.54 -6.94
N ARG A 177 -1.15 -19.29 -6.74
CA ARG A 177 -1.96 -18.12 -7.10
C ARG A 177 -1.40 -17.46 -8.34
N SER A 178 -2.24 -17.29 -9.36
CA SER A 178 -1.83 -16.55 -10.56
C SER A 178 -1.57 -15.08 -10.24
N ARG A 179 -0.82 -14.39 -11.11
CA ARG A 179 -0.60 -12.94 -10.96
C ARG A 179 -1.91 -12.16 -10.95
N ASN A 180 -2.85 -12.52 -11.81
CA ASN A 180 -4.18 -11.89 -11.85
C ASN A 180 -4.93 -12.08 -10.53
N ALA A 181 -4.98 -13.30 -9.97
CA ALA A 181 -5.63 -13.55 -8.69
C ALA A 181 -4.98 -12.77 -7.53
N LEU A 182 -3.67 -12.55 -7.58
CA LEU A 182 -2.95 -11.72 -6.61
C LEU A 182 -3.21 -10.22 -6.85
N MET A 183 -3.38 -9.81 -8.11
CA MET A 183 -3.77 -8.46 -8.48
C MET A 183 -5.16 -8.13 -7.93
N ASP A 184 -6.15 -8.98 -8.19
CA ASP A 184 -7.53 -8.81 -7.72
C ASP A 184 -7.60 -8.73 -6.18
N ALA A 185 -6.78 -9.51 -5.49
CA ALA A 185 -6.72 -9.49 -4.03
C ALA A 185 -6.05 -8.22 -3.46
N ALA A 186 -5.03 -7.70 -4.15
CA ALA A 186 -4.25 -6.55 -3.70
C ALA A 186 -4.88 -5.20 -4.08
N TYR A 187 -5.54 -5.17 -5.24
CA TYR A 187 -6.15 -3.98 -5.81
C TYR A 187 -7.65 -4.21 -5.98
N ALA A 188 -8.47 -3.18 -5.73
CA ALA A 188 -9.91 -3.28 -6.00
C ALA A 188 -10.19 -3.28 -7.51
N ASP A 189 -11.34 -3.84 -7.88
CA ASP A 189 -11.83 -3.87 -9.27
C ASP A 189 -11.62 -2.54 -10.00
N ASN A 190 -11.14 -2.62 -11.25
CA ASN A 190 -10.85 -1.50 -12.18
C ASN A 190 -9.47 -0.82 -12.09
N VAL A 191 -8.47 -1.42 -11.44
CA VAL A 191 -7.10 -0.97 -11.61
C VAL A 191 -6.41 -1.84 -12.66
N TYR A 192 -6.20 -1.28 -13.84
CA TYR A 192 -5.39 -1.94 -14.86
C TYR A 192 -3.91 -1.77 -14.49
N VAL A 193 -3.35 -2.76 -13.85
CA VAL A 193 -1.94 -2.78 -13.43
C VAL A 193 -1.24 -3.94 -14.16
N ASP A 194 -0.04 -3.70 -14.67
CA ASP A 194 0.76 -4.73 -15.33
C ASP A 194 1.10 -5.88 -14.35
N ASP A 195 1.00 -7.11 -14.81
CA ASP A 195 1.36 -8.35 -14.08
C ASP A 195 2.74 -8.28 -13.40
N ARG A 196 3.69 -7.54 -13.99
CA ARG A 196 5.05 -7.33 -13.45
C ARG A 196 5.08 -6.56 -12.13
N THR A 197 3.99 -5.86 -11.80
CA THR A 197 3.85 -5.16 -10.52
C THR A 197 3.81 -6.12 -9.36
N ILE A 198 3.10 -7.25 -9.50
CA ILE A 198 3.05 -8.30 -8.49
C ILE A 198 4.44 -8.85 -8.20
N ASP A 199 5.27 -9.07 -9.22
CA ASP A 199 6.65 -9.55 -9.06
C ASP A 199 7.47 -8.61 -8.17
N SER A 200 7.25 -7.30 -8.31
CA SER A 200 7.93 -6.28 -7.51
C SER A 200 7.45 -6.26 -6.05
N HIS A 201 6.14 -6.42 -5.82
CA HIS A 201 5.61 -6.53 -4.46
C HIS A 201 6.10 -7.81 -3.77
N VAL A 202 6.04 -8.95 -4.44
CA VAL A 202 6.55 -10.23 -3.89
C VAL A 202 8.05 -10.11 -3.57
N LYS A 203 8.85 -9.48 -4.42
CA LYS A 203 10.27 -9.22 -4.15
C LYS A 203 10.47 -8.40 -2.88
N ARG A 204 9.64 -7.37 -2.64
CA ARG A 204 9.70 -6.56 -1.41
C ARG A 204 9.26 -7.33 -0.18
N VAL A 205 8.17 -8.09 -0.26
CA VAL A 205 7.74 -8.98 0.83
C VAL A 205 8.89 -9.90 1.23
N ARG A 206 9.47 -10.63 0.28
CA ARG A 206 10.63 -11.50 0.54
C ARG A 206 11.79 -10.74 1.20
N LYS A 207 12.11 -9.53 0.72
CA LYS A 207 13.18 -8.69 1.29
C LYS A 207 12.88 -8.30 2.74
N LYS A 208 11.63 -7.95 3.06
CA LYS A 208 11.23 -7.56 4.42
C LYS A 208 11.27 -8.73 5.38
N PHE A 209 10.85 -9.93 4.95
CA PHE A 209 11.00 -11.14 5.73
C PHE A 209 12.46 -11.54 5.93
N LYS A 210 13.28 -11.44 4.89
CA LYS A 210 14.73 -11.70 5.01
C LYS A 210 15.48 -10.72 5.90
N ALA A 211 14.96 -9.52 6.12
CA ALA A 211 15.52 -8.59 7.09
C ALA A 211 15.26 -9.03 8.54
N VAL A 212 14.26 -9.89 8.78
CA VAL A 212 13.92 -10.46 10.08
C VAL A 212 14.57 -11.85 10.24
N ASP A 213 14.57 -12.65 9.18
CA ASP A 213 15.16 -13.99 9.12
C ASP A 213 15.79 -14.21 7.75
N ASP A 214 17.11 -14.21 7.66
CA ASP A 214 17.90 -14.36 6.42
C ASP A 214 17.60 -15.66 5.65
N ARG A 215 17.12 -16.68 6.38
CA ARG A 215 16.72 -18.00 5.85
C ARG A 215 15.30 -18.03 5.31
N PHE A 216 14.55 -16.92 5.35
CA PHE A 216 13.19 -16.92 4.84
C PHE A 216 13.13 -17.31 3.36
N ASP A 217 12.41 -18.40 3.07
CA ASP A 217 12.24 -18.97 1.73
C ASP A 217 10.84 -19.57 1.52
N MET A 218 9.81 -19.00 2.15
CA MET A 218 8.45 -19.56 2.15
C MET A 218 7.61 -19.18 0.92
N ILE A 219 8.05 -18.26 0.10
CA ILE A 219 7.31 -17.85 -1.10
C ILE A 219 8.05 -18.36 -2.34
N ASP A 220 7.47 -19.34 -3.04
CA ASP A 220 7.98 -19.86 -4.30
C ASP A 220 7.52 -19.03 -5.50
N THR A 221 8.36 -19.00 -6.55
CA THR A 221 7.97 -18.53 -7.88
C THR A 221 7.80 -19.73 -8.80
N LEU A 222 6.61 -19.91 -9.35
CA LEU A 222 6.35 -20.91 -10.38
C LEU A 222 6.27 -20.17 -11.73
N TYR A 223 7.32 -20.31 -12.52
CA TYR A 223 7.46 -19.60 -13.80
C TYR A 223 6.25 -19.89 -14.71
N GLY A 224 5.69 -18.84 -15.29
CA GLY A 224 4.49 -18.90 -16.12
C GLY A 224 3.17 -19.10 -15.38
N LEU A 225 3.16 -19.51 -14.11
CA LEU A 225 1.95 -19.79 -13.33
C LEU A 225 1.67 -18.72 -12.25
N GLY A 226 2.68 -18.31 -11.48
CA GLY A 226 2.48 -17.35 -10.39
C GLY A 226 3.33 -17.63 -9.17
N TYR A 227 2.72 -17.51 -7.99
CA TYR A 227 3.39 -17.63 -6.69
C TYR A 227 2.64 -18.57 -5.76
N ARG A 228 3.37 -19.14 -4.82
CA ARG A 228 2.84 -20.05 -3.80
C ARG A 228 3.53 -19.77 -2.46
N PHE A 229 2.78 -19.82 -1.37
CA PHE A 229 3.35 -19.98 -0.04
C PHE A 229 3.57 -21.47 0.21
N LYS A 230 4.76 -21.86 0.68
CA LYS A 230 5.10 -23.27 0.94
C LYS A 230 4.25 -23.83 2.08
N GLU A 231 3.97 -25.12 2.04
CA GLU A 231 3.48 -25.87 3.19
C GLU A 231 4.62 -26.03 4.20
N THR A 232 4.33 -25.92 5.47
CA THR A 232 5.26 -26.19 6.58
C THR A 232 5.19 -27.63 6.99
#